data_de81a0ad7dc8aea600bfba85244d1b92
#
_entry.id   de81a0ad7dc8aea600bfba85244d1b92
#
_cell.length_a   1.000
_cell.length_b   1.000
_cell.length_c   1.000
_cell.angle_alpha   90.00
_cell.angle_beta   90.00
_cell.angle_gamma   90.00
#
_symmetry.space_group_name_H-M   'P 1'
#
loop_
_entity.id
_entity.type
_entity.pdbx_description
1 polymer ?
#
loop_
_entity_poly.entity_id
_entity_poly.type
_entity_poly.pdbx_seq_one_letter_code
_entity_poly.pdbx_strand_id
1 'polypeptide(L)'
;MFTKDDVSNLSQALLEIGVNINVNLENAQQCYELLNQNITTLKSQRKLAQNYQAKFTSTFIPPNGDYQNFGIMAAIDHINALKDLVKRFPKLADLPKIYGGGSYGGYLSLLIAKIAPWYVDGVIDNSGSALPPLNYILGREMESGCDYVLNSSHILIQCFLKTHWTRKENSPYFFN
;
A
#
# COMPACT_ATOMS: atom_id res chain seq x y z
N MET A 1 5.83 -0.53 8.20
CA MET A 1 7.10 -0.14 8.86
C MET A 1 7.10 1.37 8.98
N PHE A 2 7.58 1.95 10.08
CA PHE A 2 7.66 3.40 10.25
C PHE A 2 8.95 3.93 9.65
N THR A 3 8.89 5.11 9.01
CA THR A 3 10.07 5.88 8.60
C THR A 3 10.51 6.83 9.74
N LYS A 4 11.63 7.51 9.59
CA LYS A 4 12.07 8.54 10.57
C LYS A 4 11.03 9.66 10.70
N ASP A 5 10.40 10.04 9.60
CA ASP A 5 9.35 11.08 9.60
C ASP A 5 8.09 10.58 10.31
N ASP A 6 7.69 9.33 10.09
CA ASP A 6 6.55 8.72 10.78
C ASP A 6 6.79 8.63 12.30
N VAL A 7 8.02 8.29 12.71
CA VAL A 7 8.44 8.27 14.11
C VAL A 7 8.35 9.66 14.74
N SER A 8 8.78 10.70 14.04
CA SER A 8 8.67 12.08 14.50
C SER A 8 7.20 12.49 14.69
N ASN A 9 6.34 12.17 13.73
CA ASN A 9 4.90 12.46 13.82
C ASN A 9 4.22 11.68 14.97
N LEU A 10 4.59 10.42 15.17
CA LEU A 10 4.09 9.60 16.29
C LEU A 10 4.56 10.17 17.65
N SER A 11 5.80 10.61 17.73
CA SER A 11 6.35 11.28 18.93
C SER A 11 5.57 12.55 19.26
N GLN A 12 5.27 13.35 18.24
CA GLN A 12 4.46 14.57 18.41
C GLN A 12 3.04 14.25 18.90
N ALA A 13 2.39 13.24 18.33
CA ALA A 13 1.05 12.82 18.76
C ALA A 13 1.02 12.33 20.23
N LEU A 14 2.08 11.67 20.70
CA LEU A 14 2.23 11.28 22.10
C LEU A 14 2.42 12.49 23.01
N LEU A 15 3.24 13.45 22.59
CA LEU A 15 3.46 14.71 23.36
C LEU A 15 2.16 15.51 23.51
N GLU A 16 1.33 15.56 22.48
CA GLU A 16 0.03 16.27 22.51
C GLU A 16 -0.92 15.74 23.59
N ILE A 17 -0.84 14.45 23.91
CA ILE A 17 -1.62 13.83 24.99
C ILE A 17 -0.86 13.77 26.34
N GLY A 18 0.29 14.45 26.44
CA GLY A 18 1.07 14.55 27.66
C GLY A 18 2.00 13.35 27.92
N VAL A 19 2.24 12.50 26.94
CA VAL A 19 3.15 11.33 27.03
C VAL A 19 4.50 11.69 26.42
N ASN A 20 5.51 11.91 27.26
CA ASN A 20 6.87 12.23 26.83
C ASN A 20 7.75 10.96 26.83
N ILE A 21 7.93 10.35 25.67
CA ILE A 21 8.74 9.14 25.49
C ILE A 21 9.65 9.35 24.27
N ASN A 22 10.85 8.77 24.34
CA ASN A 22 11.72 8.72 23.17
C ASN A 22 11.24 7.64 22.20
N VAL A 23 10.62 8.07 21.10
CA VAL A 23 10.14 7.19 20.03
C VAL A 23 11.27 6.98 19.02
N ASN A 24 11.51 5.74 18.63
CA ASN A 24 12.45 5.36 17.58
C ASN A 24 11.87 4.22 16.71
N LEU A 25 12.60 3.79 15.68
CA LEU A 25 12.12 2.77 14.74
C LEU A 25 11.89 1.40 15.40
N GLU A 26 12.61 1.10 16.47
CA GLU A 26 12.54 -0.21 17.16
C GLU A 26 11.30 -0.29 18.06
N ASN A 27 10.94 0.82 18.71
CA ASN A 27 9.82 0.87 19.64
C ASN A 27 8.55 1.51 19.07
N ALA A 28 8.55 1.95 17.82
CA ALA A 28 7.44 2.67 17.21
C ALA A 28 6.09 1.92 17.29
N GLN A 29 6.10 0.59 17.11
CA GLN A 29 4.89 -0.22 17.24
C GLN A 29 4.34 -0.20 18.67
N GLN A 30 5.20 -0.35 19.66
CA GLN A 30 4.80 -0.30 21.07
C GLN A 30 4.30 1.10 21.46
N CYS A 31 4.95 2.14 20.94
CA CYS A 31 4.51 3.54 21.15
C CYS A 31 3.15 3.82 20.50
N TYR A 32 2.86 3.22 19.36
CA TYR A 32 1.53 3.29 18.74
C TYR A 32 0.45 2.65 19.61
N GLU A 33 0.71 1.46 20.15
CA GLU A 33 -0.22 0.76 21.05
C GLU A 33 -0.44 1.57 22.32
N LEU A 34 0.63 2.14 22.88
CA LEU A 34 0.58 3.02 24.05
C LEU A 34 -0.25 4.29 23.77
N LEU A 35 -0.09 4.92 22.61
CA LEU A 35 -0.90 6.07 22.19
C LEU A 35 -2.40 5.72 22.22
N ASN A 36 -2.78 4.59 21.63
CA ASN A 36 -4.17 4.14 21.59
C ASN A 36 -4.76 3.87 22.98
N GLN A 37 -3.98 3.22 23.87
CA GLN A 37 -4.36 2.96 25.26
C GLN A 37 -4.54 4.24 26.07
N ASN A 38 -3.61 5.19 25.93
CA ASN A 38 -3.67 6.48 26.62
C ASN A 38 -4.88 7.32 26.18
N ILE A 39 -5.17 7.37 24.88
CA ILE A 39 -6.36 8.07 24.37
C ILE A 39 -7.64 7.45 24.97
N THR A 40 -7.74 6.13 24.99
CA THR A 40 -8.87 5.41 25.59
C THR A 40 -9.04 5.82 27.08
N THR A 41 -7.96 5.78 27.82
CA THR A 41 -7.95 6.13 29.27
C THR A 41 -8.32 7.60 29.50
N LEU A 42 -7.73 8.51 28.75
CA LEU A 42 -8.00 9.96 28.88
C LEU A 42 -9.44 10.32 28.51
N LYS A 43 -10.02 9.66 27.49
CA LYS A 43 -11.45 9.83 27.15
C LYS A 43 -12.36 9.30 28.25
N SER A 44 -12.07 8.13 28.81
CA SER A 44 -12.86 7.57 29.94
C SER A 44 -12.81 8.46 31.17
N GLN A 45 -11.69 9.11 31.42
CA GLN A 45 -11.50 10.08 32.50
C GLN A 45 -12.06 11.48 32.19
N ARG A 46 -12.64 11.69 31.00
CA ARG A 46 -13.12 13.00 30.51
C ARG A 46 -12.02 14.08 30.44
N LYS A 47 -10.76 13.67 30.37
CA LYS A 47 -9.60 14.58 30.21
C LYS A 47 -9.34 14.89 28.74
N LEU A 48 -9.91 14.12 27.82
CA LEU A 48 -9.83 14.30 26.40
C LEU A 48 -11.23 14.29 25.79
N ALA A 49 -11.44 15.12 24.77
CA ALA A 49 -12.73 15.19 24.07
C ALA A 49 -13.06 13.84 23.43
N GLN A 50 -14.34 13.44 23.43
CA GLN A 50 -14.76 12.15 22.87
C GLN A 50 -14.49 12.03 21.38
N ASN A 51 -14.52 13.14 20.64
CA ASN A 51 -14.23 13.22 19.21
C ASN A 51 -12.74 13.45 18.89
N TYR A 52 -11.86 13.53 19.89
CA TYR A 52 -10.42 13.66 19.65
C TYR A 52 -9.88 12.45 18.90
N GLN A 53 -9.02 12.70 17.94
CA GLN A 53 -8.22 11.70 17.22
C GLN A 53 -6.79 12.20 17.11
N ALA A 54 -5.84 11.37 17.51
CA ALA A 54 -4.44 11.62 17.19
C ALA A 54 -4.22 11.45 15.68
N LYS A 55 -3.45 12.36 15.08
CA LYS A 55 -3.17 12.36 13.63
C LYS A 55 -1.69 12.18 13.40
N PHE A 56 -1.32 11.19 12.63
CA PHE A 56 0.06 10.99 12.22
C PHE A 56 0.15 10.24 10.89
N THR A 57 1.36 10.06 10.38
CA THR A 57 1.62 9.40 9.10
C THR A 57 2.20 8.01 9.29
N SER A 58 2.00 7.13 8.33
CA SER A 58 2.67 5.84 8.23
C SER A 58 3.06 5.58 6.79
N THR A 59 4.27 5.09 6.57
CA THR A 59 4.79 4.81 5.23
C THR A 59 4.99 3.31 5.06
N PHE A 60 4.31 2.72 4.07
CA PHE A 60 4.49 1.32 3.70
C PHE A 60 5.72 1.20 2.80
N ILE A 61 6.74 0.53 3.33
CA ILE A 61 7.99 0.25 2.63
C ILE A 61 7.95 -1.21 2.20
N PRO A 62 8.19 -1.53 0.92
CA PRO A 62 8.30 -2.91 0.47
C PRO A 62 9.34 -3.69 1.27
N PRO A 63 9.07 -4.96 1.66
CA PRO A 63 10.06 -5.80 2.30
C PRO A 63 11.33 -5.91 1.45
N ASN A 64 12.50 -5.90 2.07
CA ASN A 64 13.80 -6.02 1.40
C ASN A 64 14.07 -4.98 0.29
N GLY A 65 13.26 -3.94 0.20
CA GLY A 65 13.30 -2.97 -0.89
C GLY A 65 12.82 -3.52 -2.23
N ASP A 66 11.92 -4.51 -2.19
CA ASP A 66 11.35 -5.12 -3.37
C ASP A 66 10.57 -4.10 -4.21
N TYR A 67 10.59 -4.31 -5.53
CA TYR A 67 9.87 -3.50 -6.47
C TYR A 67 8.36 -3.70 -6.32
N GLN A 68 7.63 -2.60 -6.17
CA GLN A 68 6.17 -2.62 -6.17
C GLN A 68 5.66 -2.40 -7.60
N ASN A 69 4.98 -3.40 -8.11
CA ASN A 69 4.61 -3.48 -9.51
C ASN A 69 3.11 -3.23 -9.69
N PHE A 70 2.75 -1.99 -10.00
CA PHE A 70 1.35 -1.57 -10.20
C PHE A 70 0.96 -1.30 -11.66
N GLY A 71 1.77 -1.73 -12.62
CA GLY A 71 1.56 -1.41 -14.03
C GLY A 71 1.70 -2.61 -14.96
N ILE A 72 2.27 -2.36 -16.13
CA ILE A 72 2.47 -3.35 -17.20
C ILE A 72 3.22 -4.58 -16.70
N MET A 73 4.22 -4.42 -15.84
CA MET A 73 4.99 -5.55 -15.33
C MET A 73 4.12 -6.48 -14.46
N ALA A 74 3.16 -5.95 -13.69
CA ALA A 74 2.22 -6.80 -12.96
C ALA A 74 1.38 -7.67 -13.91
N ALA A 75 0.94 -7.12 -15.03
CA ALA A 75 0.22 -7.87 -16.05
C ALA A 75 1.11 -8.95 -16.70
N ILE A 76 2.38 -8.60 -17.01
CA ILE A 76 3.36 -9.54 -17.56
C ILE A 76 3.64 -10.68 -16.58
N ASP A 77 3.77 -10.40 -15.29
CA ASP A 77 4.00 -11.41 -14.27
C ASP A 77 2.85 -12.43 -14.20
N HIS A 78 1.60 -11.97 -14.31
CA HIS A 78 0.44 -12.86 -14.37
C HIS A 78 0.45 -13.73 -15.63
N ILE A 79 0.80 -13.17 -16.80
CA ILE A 79 0.94 -13.93 -18.04
C ILE A 79 2.04 -15.00 -17.88
N ASN A 80 3.18 -14.63 -17.31
CA ASN A 80 4.30 -15.55 -17.11
C ASN A 80 3.96 -16.63 -16.07
N ALA A 81 3.24 -16.30 -15.00
CA ALA A 81 2.77 -17.26 -14.02
C ALA A 81 1.84 -18.31 -14.65
N LEU A 82 0.90 -17.87 -15.51
CA LEU A 82 0.03 -18.82 -16.23
C LEU A 82 0.81 -19.68 -17.21
N LYS A 83 1.78 -19.11 -17.96
CA LYS A 83 2.65 -19.89 -18.85
C LYS A 83 3.45 -20.95 -18.08
N ASP A 84 4.01 -20.60 -16.92
CA ASP A 84 4.72 -21.56 -16.08
C ASP A 84 3.77 -22.64 -15.54
N LEU A 85 2.56 -22.26 -15.15
CA LEU A 85 1.54 -23.22 -14.71
C LEU A 85 1.17 -24.22 -15.80
N VAL A 86 0.93 -23.76 -17.03
CA VAL A 86 0.65 -24.62 -18.20
C VAL A 86 1.84 -25.53 -18.52
N LYS A 87 3.07 -25.02 -18.39
CA LYS A 87 4.28 -25.85 -18.59
C LYS A 87 4.39 -26.98 -17.56
N ARG A 88 4.04 -26.70 -16.30
CA ARG A 88 4.07 -27.71 -15.23
C ARG A 88 2.89 -28.69 -15.31
N PHE A 89 1.75 -28.22 -15.82
CA PHE A 89 0.52 -28.99 -15.92
C PHE A 89 -0.03 -28.92 -17.37
N PRO A 90 0.52 -29.70 -18.32
CA PRO A 90 0.16 -29.60 -19.74
C PRO A 90 -1.33 -29.78 -20.04
N LYS A 91 -2.07 -30.48 -19.21
CA LYS A 91 -3.53 -30.63 -19.34
C LYS A 91 -4.30 -29.29 -19.30
N LEU A 92 -3.69 -28.23 -18.79
CA LEU A 92 -4.27 -26.90 -18.75
C LEU A 92 -4.12 -26.15 -20.08
N ALA A 93 -3.32 -26.66 -21.03
CA ALA A 93 -3.01 -25.96 -22.27
C ALA A 93 -4.28 -25.72 -23.11
N ASP A 94 -5.16 -26.70 -23.18
CA ASP A 94 -6.38 -26.67 -23.98
C ASP A 94 -7.59 -26.06 -23.27
N LEU A 95 -7.43 -25.68 -22.00
CA LEU A 95 -8.51 -25.06 -21.25
C LEU A 95 -8.59 -23.54 -21.52
N PRO A 96 -9.81 -22.95 -21.49
CA PRO A 96 -9.98 -21.52 -21.63
C PRO A 96 -9.20 -20.74 -20.54
N LYS A 97 -8.47 -19.69 -20.94
CA LYS A 97 -7.73 -18.79 -20.06
C LYS A 97 -8.58 -17.57 -19.80
N ILE A 98 -9.19 -17.53 -18.62
CA ILE A 98 -10.06 -16.44 -18.20
C ILE A 98 -9.35 -15.70 -17.05
N TYR A 99 -9.15 -14.40 -17.23
CA TYR A 99 -8.64 -13.52 -16.19
C TYR A 99 -9.78 -12.74 -15.55
N GLY A 100 -9.83 -12.70 -14.23
CA GLY A 100 -10.88 -11.97 -13.53
C GLY A 100 -10.34 -11.26 -12.30
N GLY A 101 -10.96 -10.13 -11.97
CA GLY A 101 -10.61 -9.40 -10.77
C GLY A 101 -11.54 -8.23 -10.46
N GLY A 102 -11.50 -7.78 -9.20
CA GLY A 102 -12.19 -6.58 -8.75
C GLY A 102 -11.23 -5.40 -8.60
N SER A 103 -11.70 -4.19 -8.81
CA SER A 103 -10.94 -2.95 -8.65
C SER A 103 -9.62 -3.00 -9.44
N TYR A 104 -8.46 -2.94 -8.77
CA TYR A 104 -7.15 -3.07 -9.42
C TYR A 104 -6.97 -4.40 -10.17
N GLY A 105 -7.52 -5.51 -9.67
CA GLY A 105 -7.51 -6.80 -10.37
C GLY A 105 -8.31 -6.79 -11.67
N GLY A 106 -9.41 -6.06 -11.73
CA GLY A 106 -10.17 -5.81 -12.96
C GLY A 106 -9.34 -5.04 -13.98
N TYR A 107 -8.70 -3.95 -13.57
CA TYR A 107 -7.75 -3.21 -14.40
C TYR A 107 -6.63 -4.12 -14.97
N LEU A 108 -6.00 -4.95 -14.11
CA LEU A 108 -4.96 -5.87 -14.56
C LEU A 108 -5.50 -6.90 -15.57
N SER A 109 -6.69 -7.44 -15.35
CA SER A 109 -7.31 -8.41 -16.26
C SER A 109 -7.53 -7.83 -17.66
N LEU A 110 -8.01 -6.59 -17.74
CA LEU A 110 -8.16 -5.85 -18.99
C LEU A 110 -6.79 -5.57 -19.65
N LEU A 111 -5.79 -5.19 -18.85
CA LEU A 111 -4.44 -4.91 -19.33
C LEU A 111 -3.77 -6.18 -19.87
N ILE A 112 -3.93 -7.34 -19.21
CA ILE A 112 -3.45 -8.64 -19.66
C ILE A 112 -4.06 -8.99 -21.03
N ALA A 113 -5.37 -8.85 -21.20
CA ALA A 113 -6.05 -9.09 -22.46
C ALA A 113 -5.55 -8.16 -23.56
N LYS A 114 -5.21 -6.92 -23.25
CA LYS A 114 -4.65 -5.96 -24.22
C LYS A 114 -3.21 -6.29 -24.61
N ILE A 115 -2.40 -6.78 -23.67
CA ILE A 115 -0.98 -7.12 -23.92
C ILE A 115 -0.84 -8.46 -24.65
N ALA A 116 -1.66 -9.46 -24.30
CA ALA A 116 -1.57 -10.80 -24.83
C ALA A 116 -2.95 -11.34 -25.30
N PRO A 117 -3.60 -10.66 -26.26
CA PRO A 117 -4.95 -11.04 -26.72
C PRO A 117 -5.02 -12.48 -27.26
N TRP A 118 -3.93 -12.99 -27.78
CA TRP A 118 -3.83 -14.39 -28.27
C TRP A 118 -3.73 -15.44 -27.16
N TYR A 119 -3.62 -15.02 -25.91
CA TYR A 119 -3.43 -15.88 -24.75
C TYR A 119 -4.55 -15.73 -23.71
N VAL A 120 -5.59 -14.99 -24.05
CA VAL A 120 -6.73 -14.69 -23.16
C VAL A 120 -8.01 -14.99 -23.89
N ASP A 121 -8.77 -15.96 -23.40
CA ASP A 121 -10.07 -16.33 -23.98
C ASP A 121 -11.23 -15.49 -23.39
N GLY A 122 -11.05 -14.91 -22.21
CA GLY A 122 -12.08 -14.07 -21.59
C GLY A 122 -11.56 -13.24 -20.42
N VAL A 123 -12.30 -12.16 -20.13
CA VAL A 123 -12.05 -11.29 -18.98
C VAL A 123 -13.34 -11.14 -18.18
N ILE A 124 -13.20 -11.20 -16.84
CA ILE A 124 -14.24 -10.86 -15.90
C ILE A 124 -13.77 -9.63 -15.13
N ASP A 125 -14.29 -8.47 -15.51
CA ASP A 125 -14.00 -7.21 -14.83
C ASP A 125 -15.10 -6.87 -13.82
N ASN A 126 -14.73 -6.71 -12.56
CA ASN A 126 -15.62 -6.23 -11.50
C ASN A 126 -15.10 -4.88 -10.98
N SER A 127 -15.58 -3.80 -11.61
CA SER A 127 -15.25 -2.43 -11.23
C SER A 127 -13.76 -2.09 -11.33
N GLY A 128 -13.09 -2.55 -12.37
CA GLY A 128 -11.72 -2.19 -12.68
C GLY A 128 -11.58 -0.71 -13.07
N SER A 129 -10.45 -0.10 -12.73
CA SER A 129 -10.15 1.25 -13.18
C SER A 129 -9.87 1.27 -14.69
N ALA A 130 -10.49 2.20 -15.41
CA ALA A 130 -10.22 2.38 -16.85
C ALA A 130 -8.86 3.03 -17.12
N LEU A 131 -8.25 3.66 -16.11
CA LEU A 131 -6.97 4.36 -16.21
C LEU A 131 -5.93 3.73 -15.27
N PRO A 132 -4.63 3.80 -15.63
CA PRO A 132 -3.57 3.39 -14.73
C PRO A 132 -3.66 4.15 -13.39
N PRO A 133 -3.53 3.47 -12.25
CA PRO A 133 -3.53 4.12 -10.95
C PRO A 133 -2.17 4.82 -10.73
N LEU A 134 -1.97 6.00 -11.33
CA LEU A 134 -0.69 6.70 -11.36
C LEU A 134 -0.14 7.01 -9.97
N ASN A 135 -0.99 7.29 -8.99
CA ASN A 135 -0.58 7.50 -7.60
C ASN A 135 0.08 6.25 -6.99
N TYR A 136 -0.38 5.04 -7.33
CA TYR A 136 0.27 3.79 -6.90
C TYR A 136 1.56 3.49 -7.66
N ILE A 137 1.62 3.94 -8.93
CA ILE A 137 2.81 3.73 -9.77
C ILE A 137 3.92 4.70 -9.38
N LEU A 138 3.60 5.96 -9.17
CA LEU A 138 4.56 7.04 -8.93
C LEU A 138 4.75 7.37 -7.44
N GLY A 139 3.82 6.93 -6.58
CA GLY A 139 3.91 7.10 -5.15
C GLY A 139 3.75 8.54 -4.67
N ARG A 140 4.22 8.80 -3.45
CA ARG A 140 4.06 10.06 -2.71
C ARG A 140 4.53 11.32 -3.45
N GLU A 141 5.42 11.19 -4.41
CA GLU A 141 6.08 12.32 -5.08
C GLU A 141 5.20 13.07 -6.10
N MET A 142 4.03 12.52 -6.39
CA MET A 142 3.03 13.21 -7.25
C MET A 142 2.17 14.24 -6.48
N GLU A 143 2.53 14.61 -5.25
CA GLU A 143 1.80 15.58 -4.40
C GLU A 143 0.31 15.27 -4.20
N SER A 144 -0.14 14.12 -4.61
CA SER A 144 -1.51 13.67 -4.44
C SER A 144 -1.70 13.12 -3.04
N GLY A 145 -1.94 13.87 -2.02
CA GLY A 145 -2.35 13.42 -0.70
C GLY A 145 -1.86 12.04 -0.23
N CYS A 146 -2.43 11.49 0.81
CA CYS A 146 -2.12 10.11 1.23
C CYS A 146 -2.81 9.08 0.32
N ASP A 147 -2.20 7.90 0.17
CA ASP A 147 -2.74 6.83 -0.66
C ASP A 147 -4.03 6.24 -0.07
N TYR A 148 -4.09 6.15 1.25
CA TYR A 148 -5.31 5.81 1.98
C TYR A 148 -5.26 6.29 3.43
N VAL A 149 -6.42 6.34 4.08
CA VAL A 149 -6.58 6.78 5.45
C VAL A 149 -7.11 5.62 6.30
N LEU A 150 -6.38 5.28 7.35
CA LEU A 150 -6.90 4.45 8.43
C LEU A 150 -7.55 5.36 9.46
N ASN A 151 -8.85 5.19 9.64
CA ASN A 151 -9.64 6.01 10.56
C ASN A 151 -10.30 5.13 11.62
N SER A 152 -9.98 5.40 12.87
CA SER A 152 -10.60 4.78 14.03
C SER A 152 -11.17 5.85 14.98
N SER A 153 -11.86 5.43 16.04
CA SER A 153 -12.37 6.36 17.07
C SER A 153 -11.28 7.14 17.80
N HIS A 154 -10.03 6.71 17.73
CA HIS A 154 -8.92 7.28 18.49
C HIS A 154 -7.81 7.84 17.62
N ILE A 155 -7.63 7.29 16.42
CA ILE A 155 -6.45 7.51 15.60
C ILE A 155 -6.86 7.67 14.14
N LEU A 156 -6.30 8.67 13.49
CA LEU A 156 -6.36 8.89 12.06
C LEU A 156 -4.95 8.83 11.50
N ILE A 157 -4.68 7.82 10.67
CA ILE A 157 -3.37 7.62 10.04
C ILE A 157 -3.49 7.92 8.56
N GLN A 158 -2.69 8.86 8.08
CA GLN A 158 -2.48 9.06 6.66
C GLN A 158 -1.38 8.11 6.17
N CYS A 159 -1.75 7.17 5.33
CA CYS A 159 -0.86 6.12 4.84
C CYS A 159 -0.31 6.46 3.47
N PHE A 160 1.00 6.31 3.31
CA PHE A 160 1.72 6.54 2.08
C PHE A 160 2.43 5.28 1.62
N LEU A 161 2.39 5.00 0.32
CA LEU A 161 3.14 3.92 -0.29
C LEU A 161 4.51 4.42 -0.74
N LYS A 162 5.56 3.72 -0.37
CA LYS A 162 6.90 3.98 -0.88
C LYS A 162 7.15 3.10 -2.09
N THR A 163 7.14 3.68 -3.27
CA THR A 163 7.48 2.96 -4.48
C THR A 163 9.00 2.90 -4.69
N HIS A 164 9.46 1.89 -5.39
CA HIS A 164 10.90 1.67 -5.62
C HIS A 164 11.49 2.66 -6.65
N TRP A 165 10.65 3.20 -7.52
CA TRP A 165 11.05 4.08 -8.61
C TRP A 165 11.71 5.38 -8.18
N THR A 166 11.30 5.90 -7.06
CA THR A 166 11.53 7.29 -6.71
C THR A 166 12.56 7.48 -5.60
N ARG A 167 13.17 6.41 -5.03
CA ARG A 167 13.77 6.57 -3.70
C ARG A 167 15.05 5.83 -3.40
N LYS A 168 15.63 5.13 -4.34
CA LYS A 168 17.01 4.65 -4.22
C LYS A 168 17.85 5.33 -5.27
N GLU A 169 18.67 6.29 -4.87
CA GLU A 169 19.66 6.96 -5.73
C GLU A 169 20.53 5.98 -6.53
N ASN A 170 20.70 4.76 -6.02
CA ASN A 170 21.47 3.68 -6.65
C ASN A 170 20.59 2.56 -7.22
N SER A 171 19.29 2.79 -7.42
CA SER A 171 18.45 1.82 -8.09
C SER A 171 18.79 1.75 -9.58
N PRO A 172 18.93 0.55 -10.20
CA PRO A 172 19.12 0.45 -11.64
C PRO A 172 17.95 1.02 -12.47
N TYR A 173 16.84 1.37 -11.80
CA TYR A 173 15.64 1.97 -12.38
C TYR A 173 15.55 3.48 -12.09
N PHE A 174 16.54 4.06 -11.44
CA PHE A 174 16.61 5.51 -11.19
C PHE A 174 17.18 6.16 -12.47
N PHE A 175 16.33 6.84 -13.20
CA PHE A 175 16.75 7.68 -14.32
C PHE A 175 17.03 9.08 -13.77
N ASN A 176 18.30 9.50 -13.83
CA ASN A 176 18.70 10.90 -13.64
C ASN A 176 18.17 11.78 -14.77
#